data_2ad0caae9d478741c9993e5441dbd146
#
_entry.id   2ad0caae9d478741c9993e5441dbd146
#
_cell.length_a   1.000
_cell.length_b   1.000
_cell.length_c   1.000
_cell.angle_alpha   90.00
_cell.angle_beta   90.00
_cell.angle_gamma   90.00
#
_symmetry.space_group_name_H-M   'P 1'
#
loop_
_entity.id
_entity.type
_entity.pdbx_description
1 polymer ?
#
loop_
_entity_poly.entity_id
_entity_poly.type
_entity_poly.pdbx_seq_one_letter_code
_entity_poly.pdbx_strand_id
1 'polypeptide(L)'
;CARTIIRIYEPSQGKIIFNGQDIAHLKPRQMQPVRRNMQMIFQDPYASLNARMTVRDIIAEPLKAHHVCKSKQEVDEKVFAMLNRVGLTAEHAGRYAHEFSGGQRQRVGIARALVLNPALVICDEPISALDVSIQAQVVNLLRDYQQAEGTSYLFIAHDLSMVRYVSDDIGVMYLGQLVESSDSEEIYKNPLHPYTKGLL
;
A
#
# COMPACT_ATOMS: atom_id res chain seq x y z
N CYS A 1 -12.66 4.96 -3.11
CA CYS A 1 -12.45 5.11 -1.66
C CYS A 1 -10.96 5.38 -1.33
N ALA A 2 -10.02 4.49 -1.66
CA ALA A 2 -8.58 4.61 -1.37
C ALA A 2 -7.97 5.98 -1.68
N ARG A 3 -8.14 6.44 -2.92
CA ARG A 3 -7.58 7.72 -3.39
C ARG A 3 -8.17 8.96 -2.69
N THR A 4 -9.38 8.84 -2.15
CA THR A 4 -10.00 9.90 -1.35
C THR A 4 -9.44 9.93 0.06
N ILE A 5 -9.18 8.76 0.66
CA ILE A 5 -8.58 8.66 2.00
C ILE A 5 -7.20 9.32 2.02
N ILE A 6 -6.33 9.05 1.03
CA ILE A 6 -5.00 9.69 0.93
C ILE A 6 -5.05 11.12 0.36
N ARG A 7 -6.26 11.64 0.10
CA ARG A 7 -6.47 13.00 -0.43
C ARG A 7 -5.78 13.26 -1.78
N ILE A 8 -5.83 12.26 -2.69
CA ILE A 8 -5.60 12.48 -4.13
C ILE A 8 -6.85 13.11 -4.74
N TYR A 9 -8.05 12.65 -4.32
CA TYR A 9 -9.32 13.30 -4.60
C TYR A 9 -9.88 13.92 -3.33
N GLU A 10 -10.50 15.07 -3.45
CA GLU A 10 -11.18 15.71 -2.32
C GLU A 10 -12.50 14.99 -2.00
N PRO A 11 -12.80 14.73 -0.71
CA PRO A 11 -14.07 14.17 -0.33
C PRO A 11 -15.18 15.23 -0.54
N SER A 12 -16.32 14.80 -1.11
CA SER A 12 -17.47 15.69 -1.29
C SER A 12 -18.15 16.00 0.04
N GLN A 13 -18.16 15.01 0.95
CA GLN A 13 -18.81 15.11 2.27
C GLN A 13 -18.14 14.12 3.24
N GLY A 14 -18.43 14.27 4.53
CA GLY A 14 -17.98 13.37 5.58
C GLY A 14 -16.64 13.77 6.19
N LYS A 15 -16.10 12.88 7.01
CA LYS A 15 -14.85 13.06 7.75
C LYS A 15 -13.89 11.91 7.47
N ILE A 16 -12.60 12.19 7.51
CA ILE A 16 -11.53 11.19 7.45
C ILE A 16 -10.68 11.41 8.70
N ILE A 17 -10.80 10.52 9.66
CA ILE A 17 -10.04 10.62 10.91
C ILE A 17 -8.79 9.74 10.82
N PHE A 18 -7.62 10.34 10.94
CA PHE A 18 -6.34 9.66 10.99
C PHE A 18 -5.55 10.10 12.23
N ASN A 19 -5.18 9.16 13.09
CA ASN A 19 -4.53 9.43 14.37
C ASN A 19 -5.26 10.53 15.21
N GLY A 20 -6.60 10.46 15.26
CA GLY A 20 -7.43 11.40 16.00
C GLY A 20 -7.65 12.76 15.32
N GLN A 21 -7.04 13.01 14.16
CA GLN A 21 -7.19 14.26 13.41
C GLN A 21 -8.11 14.06 12.19
N ASP A 22 -9.08 14.98 12.01
CA ASP A 22 -9.84 15.04 10.76
C ASP A 22 -8.96 15.66 9.65
N ILE A 23 -8.69 14.85 8.63
CA ILE A 23 -7.85 15.23 7.50
C ILE A 23 -8.65 15.59 6.24
N ALA A 24 -10.00 15.51 6.30
CA ALA A 24 -10.86 15.66 5.13
C ALA A 24 -10.69 17.00 4.40
N HIS A 25 -10.38 18.07 5.10
CA HIS A 25 -10.28 19.42 4.54
C HIS A 25 -8.94 20.12 4.83
N LEU A 26 -7.89 19.37 5.18
CA LEU A 26 -6.57 19.93 5.40
C LEU A 26 -6.00 20.54 4.10
N LYS A 27 -5.31 21.68 4.24
CA LYS A 27 -4.58 22.29 3.13
C LYS A 27 -3.42 21.41 2.68
N PRO A 28 -2.94 21.51 1.43
CA PRO A 28 -1.84 20.67 0.91
C PRO A 28 -0.59 20.63 1.80
N ARG A 29 -0.19 21.76 2.38
CA ARG A 29 0.97 21.84 3.31
C ARG A 29 0.73 21.07 4.60
N GLN A 30 -0.50 21.07 5.12
CA GLN A 30 -0.88 20.33 6.33
C GLN A 30 -1.00 18.82 6.07
N MET A 31 -1.28 18.43 4.83
CA MET A 31 -1.31 17.02 4.40
C MET A 31 0.09 16.40 4.27
N GLN A 32 1.16 17.19 4.14
CA GLN A 32 2.50 16.66 3.94
C GLN A 32 2.96 15.73 5.07
N PRO A 33 2.87 16.08 6.37
CA PRO A 33 3.20 15.17 7.45
C PRO A 33 2.26 13.96 7.54
N VAL A 34 0.98 14.11 7.18
CA VAL A 34 0.03 12.99 7.10
C VAL A 34 0.46 12.00 6.02
N ARG A 35 0.80 12.48 4.83
CA ARG A 35 1.25 11.63 3.71
C ARG A 35 2.56 10.91 4.01
N ARG A 36 3.40 11.41 4.88
CA ARG A 36 4.59 10.68 5.35
C ARG A 36 4.19 9.41 6.12
N ASN A 37 3.14 9.49 6.93
CA ASN A 37 2.65 8.40 7.77
C ASN A 37 1.56 7.55 7.12
N MET A 38 1.02 7.99 5.98
CA MET A 38 -0.01 7.29 5.21
C MET A 38 0.45 7.17 3.77
N GLN A 39 0.74 5.95 3.33
CA GLN A 39 1.24 5.67 1.99
C GLN A 39 0.27 4.80 1.20
N MET A 40 0.49 4.65 -0.10
CA MET A 40 -0.38 3.87 -0.97
C MET A 40 0.43 3.00 -1.93
N ILE A 41 0.02 1.74 -2.03
CA ILE A 41 0.43 0.81 -3.07
C ILE A 41 -0.70 0.79 -4.11
N PHE A 42 -0.37 1.11 -5.36
CA PHE A 42 -1.33 1.24 -6.45
C PHE A 42 -1.55 -0.09 -7.16
N GLN A 43 -2.74 -0.24 -7.74
CA GLN A 43 -3.18 -1.41 -8.49
C GLN A 43 -2.29 -1.70 -9.70
N ASP A 44 -1.91 -0.67 -10.46
CA ASP A 44 -1.08 -0.81 -11.65
C ASP A 44 0.35 -0.34 -11.36
N PRO A 45 1.32 -1.28 -11.23
CA PRO A 45 2.71 -0.93 -11.04
C PRO A 45 3.33 -0.24 -12.26
N TYR A 46 2.81 -0.45 -13.47
CA TYR A 46 3.30 0.21 -14.69
C TYR A 46 2.97 1.70 -14.69
N ALA A 47 1.71 2.05 -14.41
CA ALA A 47 1.27 3.43 -14.38
C ALA A 47 1.78 4.20 -13.16
N SER A 48 2.11 3.50 -12.07
CA SER A 48 2.51 4.13 -10.81
C SER A 48 4.00 4.46 -10.71
N LEU A 49 4.86 3.87 -11.55
CA LEU A 49 6.29 4.09 -11.55
C LEU A 49 6.73 4.94 -12.74
N ASN A 50 7.58 5.93 -12.51
CA ASN A 50 8.13 6.73 -13.59
C ASN A 50 9.18 5.92 -14.36
N ALA A 51 8.88 5.55 -15.61
CA ALA A 51 9.75 4.73 -16.46
C ALA A 51 11.11 5.36 -16.78
N ARG A 52 11.27 6.68 -16.57
CA ARG A 52 12.52 7.42 -16.79
C ARG A 52 13.43 7.48 -15.56
N MET A 53 12.97 6.95 -14.44
CA MET A 53 13.74 6.92 -13.18
C MET A 53 14.33 5.54 -12.96
N THR A 54 15.51 5.50 -12.34
CA THR A 54 16.06 4.25 -11.83
C THR A 54 15.28 3.76 -10.61
N VAL A 55 15.34 2.46 -10.32
CA VAL A 55 14.70 1.87 -9.13
C VAL A 55 15.18 2.57 -7.86
N ARG A 56 16.50 2.85 -7.76
CA ARG A 56 17.06 3.64 -6.65
C ARG A 56 16.36 4.98 -6.51
N ASP A 57 16.18 5.72 -7.61
CA ASP A 57 15.61 7.07 -7.54
C ASP A 57 14.12 7.04 -7.22
N ILE A 58 13.38 6.03 -7.71
CA ILE A 58 11.97 5.80 -7.36
C ILE A 58 11.79 5.57 -5.86
N ILE A 59 12.63 4.71 -5.25
CA ILE A 59 12.55 4.43 -3.81
C ILE A 59 13.07 5.61 -2.99
N ALA A 60 14.07 6.35 -3.48
CA ALA A 60 14.64 7.52 -2.81
C ALA A 60 13.73 8.76 -2.86
N GLU A 61 12.80 8.84 -3.82
CA GLU A 61 11.94 10.02 -4.01
C GLU A 61 11.15 10.40 -2.74
N PRO A 62 10.44 9.49 -2.05
CA PRO A 62 9.73 9.84 -0.82
C PRO A 62 10.67 10.33 0.29
N LEU A 63 11.86 9.73 0.44
CA LEU A 63 12.84 10.17 1.42
C LEU A 63 13.30 11.61 1.20
N LYS A 64 13.51 11.98 -0.08
CA LYS A 64 13.88 13.34 -0.49
C LYS A 64 12.72 14.32 -0.32
N ALA A 65 11.52 13.95 -0.79
CA ALA A 65 10.32 14.80 -0.73
C ALA A 65 9.90 15.15 0.69
N HIS A 66 10.09 14.22 1.64
CA HIS A 66 9.78 14.44 3.05
C HIS A 66 10.99 14.84 3.90
N HIS A 67 12.15 15.10 3.29
CA HIS A 67 13.38 15.52 3.97
C HIS A 67 13.76 14.61 5.16
N VAL A 68 13.61 13.27 4.97
CA VAL A 68 13.86 12.29 6.04
C VAL A 68 15.33 12.11 6.32
N CYS A 69 16.16 12.20 5.28
CA CYS A 69 17.61 11.98 5.35
C CYS A 69 18.38 13.30 5.22
N LYS A 70 19.52 13.37 5.91
CA LYS A 70 20.40 14.54 5.91
C LYS A 70 21.51 14.46 4.86
N SER A 71 21.83 13.25 4.39
CA SER A 71 22.91 13.02 3.42
C SER A 71 22.48 12.05 2.31
N LYS A 72 23.21 12.07 1.18
CA LYS A 72 23.03 11.10 0.10
C LYS A 72 23.33 9.67 0.56
N GLN A 73 24.33 9.53 1.41
CA GLN A 73 24.71 8.22 1.95
C GLN A 73 23.58 7.60 2.78
N GLU A 74 22.92 8.37 3.66
CA GLU A 74 21.77 7.90 4.44
C GLU A 74 20.59 7.50 3.56
N VAL A 75 20.36 8.24 2.45
CA VAL A 75 19.35 7.86 1.46
C VAL A 75 19.69 6.50 0.84
N ASP A 76 20.95 6.31 0.43
CA ASP A 76 21.40 5.07 -0.22
C ASP A 76 21.31 3.88 0.73
N GLU A 77 21.71 4.03 2.00
CA GLU A 77 21.58 2.99 3.02
C GLU A 77 20.13 2.53 3.19
N LYS A 78 19.19 3.48 3.30
CA LYS A 78 17.75 3.15 3.42
C LYS A 78 17.19 2.49 2.16
N VAL A 79 17.58 2.96 0.98
CA VAL A 79 17.16 2.38 -0.31
C VAL A 79 17.66 0.94 -0.43
N PHE A 80 18.94 0.68 -0.16
CA PHE A 80 19.50 -0.67 -0.25
C PHE A 80 18.92 -1.62 0.80
N ALA A 81 18.71 -1.15 2.02
CA ALA A 81 18.02 -1.93 3.05
C ALA A 81 16.61 -2.30 2.61
N MET A 82 15.87 -1.36 2.02
CA MET A 82 14.50 -1.61 1.54
C MET A 82 14.49 -2.56 0.33
N LEU A 83 15.43 -2.43 -0.62
CA LEU A 83 15.56 -3.37 -1.74
C LEU A 83 15.73 -4.81 -1.23
N ASN A 84 16.61 -5.04 -0.27
CA ASN A 84 16.78 -6.36 0.33
C ASN A 84 15.50 -6.87 0.98
N ARG A 85 14.77 -6.03 1.71
CA ARG A 85 13.49 -6.42 2.35
C ARG A 85 12.44 -6.86 1.36
N VAL A 86 12.38 -6.24 0.16
CA VAL A 86 11.43 -6.65 -0.88
C VAL A 86 11.97 -7.77 -1.79
N GLY A 87 13.11 -8.37 -1.45
CA GLY A 87 13.72 -9.47 -2.20
C GLY A 87 14.35 -9.04 -3.53
N LEU A 88 14.81 -7.78 -3.61
CA LEU A 88 15.62 -7.27 -4.72
C LEU A 88 17.06 -7.06 -4.26
N THR A 89 18.02 -7.14 -5.21
CA THR A 89 19.43 -6.97 -4.92
C THR A 89 19.91 -5.55 -5.20
N ALA A 90 21.10 -5.19 -4.68
CA ALA A 90 21.72 -3.89 -4.93
C ALA A 90 21.95 -3.63 -6.43
N GLU A 91 22.21 -4.67 -7.25
CA GLU A 91 22.38 -4.57 -8.70
C GLU A 91 21.12 -4.03 -9.40
N HIS A 92 19.95 -4.27 -8.83
CA HIS A 92 18.69 -3.77 -9.36
C HIS A 92 18.53 -2.24 -9.21
N ALA A 93 19.28 -1.61 -8.31
CA ALA A 93 19.15 -0.19 -8.00
C ALA A 93 19.40 0.72 -9.21
N GLY A 94 20.35 0.36 -10.07
CA GLY A 94 20.72 1.13 -11.26
C GLY A 94 19.83 0.92 -12.48
N ARG A 95 18.94 -0.07 -12.46
CA ARG A 95 18.07 -0.40 -13.59
C ARG A 95 16.84 0.49 -13.62
N TYR A 96 16.24 0.63 -14.79
CA TYR A 96 14.98 1.34 -14.99
C TYR A 96 13.78 0.42 -14.75
N ALA A 97 12.65 1.01 -14.32
CA ALA A 97 11.44 0.24 -14.01
C ALA A 97 10.93 -0.64 -15.16
N HIS A 98 11.13 -0.21 -16.42
CA HIS A 98 10.68 -0.97 -17.60
C HIS A 98 11.48 -2.25 -17.87
N GLU A 99 12.66 -2.42 -17.25
CA GLU A 99 13.49 -3.62 -17.39
C GLU A 99 13.07 -4.77 -16.46
N PHE A 100 12.06 -4.57 -15.63
CA PHE A 100 11.59 -5.51 -14.62
C PHE A 100 10.32 -6.25 -15.03
N SER A 101 10.12 -7.47 -14.54
CA SER A 101 8.85 -8.18 -14.62
C SER A 101 7.75 -7.47 -13.81
N GLY A 102 6.48 -7.81 -14.05
CA GLY A 102 5.35 -7.25 -13.31
C GLY A 102 5.50 -7.40 -11.79
N GLY A 103 5.87 -8.60 -11.32
CA GLY A 103 6.09 -8.86 -9.90
C GLY A 103 7.26 -8.08 -9.30
N GLN A 104 8.35 -7.92 -10.04
CA GLN A 104 9.48 -7.10 -9.60
C GLN A 104 9.10 -5.61 -9.53
N ARG A 105 8.35 -5.08 -10.50
CA ARG A 105 7.82 -3.71 -10.45
C ARG A 105 6.90 -3.49 -9.25
N GLN A 106 6.04 -4.46 -8.95
CA GLN A 106 5.19 -4.39 -7.76
C GLN A 106 6.04 -4.30 -6.49
N ARG A 107 7.11 -5.08 -6.37
CA ARG A 107 8.06 -4.99 -5.25
C ARG A 107 8.74 -3.63 -5.16
N VAL A 108 9.08 -3.00 -6.28
CA VAL A 108 9.60 -1.61 -6.31
C VAL A 108 8.53 -0.62 -5.81
N GLY A 109 7.28 -0.77 -6.24
CA GLY A 109 6.15 0.04 -5.75
C GLY A 109 5.91 -0.10 -4.25
N ILE A 110 6.00 -1.33 -3.74
CA ILE A 110 5.94 -1.64 -2.31
C ILE A 110 7.12 -1.00 -1.57
N ALA A 111 8.34 -1.17 -2.07
CA ALA A 111 9.54 -0.55 -1.48
C ALA A 111 9.42 0.96 -1.37
N ARG A 112 8.91 1.63 -2.43
CA ARG A 112 8.65 3.06 -2.44
C ARG A 112 7.66 3.48 -1.35
N ALA A 113 6.59 2.72 -1.14
CA ALA A 113 5.59 3.02 -0.12
C ALA A 113 6.12 2.79 1.31
N LEU A 114 6.91 1.72 1.51
CA LEU A 114 7.38 1.31 2.84
C LEU A 114 8.64 2.03 3.32
N VAL A 115 9.42 2.67 2.42
CA VAL A 115 10.72 3.28 2.77
C VAL A 115 10.63 4.41 3.82
N LEU A 116 9.45 5.00 3.98
CA LEU A 116 9.17 6.03 5.01
C LEU A 116 8.79 5.44 6.37
N ASN A 117 8.65 4.13 6.48
CA ASN A 117 8.10 3.44 7.65
C ASN A 117 6.74 4.02 8.08
N PRO A 118 5.72 3.98 7.21
CA PRO A 118 4.43 4.61 7.46
C PRO A 118 3.61 3.86 8.52
N ALA A 119 2.76 4.58 9.24
CA ALA A 119 1.82 3.97 10.19
C ALA A 119 0.67 3.23 9.48
N LEU A 120 0.25 3.71 8.29
CA LEU A 120 -0.81 3.11 7.49
C LEU A 120 -0.39 3.01 6.02
N VAL A 121 -0.63 1.87 5.40
CA VAL A 121 -0.52 1.67 3.95
C VAL A 121 -1.86 1.25 3.38
N ILE A 122 -2.34 2.00 2.40
CA ILE A 122 -3.54 1.66 1.63
C ILE A 122 -3.09 0.83 0.42
N CYS A 123 -3.51 -0.43 0.37
CA CYS A 123 -3.22 -1.37 -0.70
C CYS A 123 -4.42 -1.44 -1.65
N ASP A 124 -4.34 -0.75 -2.79
CA ASP A 124 -5.39 -0.71 -3.80
C ASP A 124 -5.15 -1.82 -4.82
N GLU A 125 -5.76 -2.98 -4.62
CA GLU A 125 -5.60 -4.21 -5.41
C GLU A 125 -4.12 -4.57 -5.69
N PRO A 126 -3.26 -4.67 -4.68
CA PRO A 126 -1.80 -4.72 -4.86
C PRO A 126 -1.29 -5.98 -5.55
N ILE A 127 -2.14 -6.97 -5.78
CA ILE A 127 -1.78 -8.30 -6.30
C ILE A 127 -2.61 -8.71 -7.53
N SER A 128 -3.63 -7.94 -7.93
CA SER A 128 -4.61 -8.33 -8.96
C SER A 128 -4.00 -8.62 -10.35
N ALA A 129 -2.87 -8.00 -10.68
CA ALA A 129 -2.18 -8.15 -11.95
C ALA A 129 -1.00 -9.16 -11.91
N LEU A 130 -0.90 -9.97 -10.85
CA LEU A 130 0.24 -10.87 -10.62
C LEU A 130 -0.20 -12.34 -10.69
N ASP A 131 0.74 -13.22 -11.08
CA ASP A 131 0.57 -14.66 -11.01
C ASP A 131 0.42 -15.13 -9.56
N VAL A 132 -0.34 -16.22 -9.33
CA VAL A 132 -0.69 -16.73 -8.00
C VAL A 132 0.54 -16.95 -7.11
N SER A 133 1.64 -17.47 -7.66
CA SER A 133 2.88 -17.68 -6.91
C SER A 133 3.53 -16.38 -6.45
N ILE A 134 3.45 -15.33 -7.26
CA ILE A 134 3.97 -13.99 -6.93
C ILE A 134 3.04 -13.26 -5.96
N GLN A 135 1.73 -13.45 -6.08
CA GLN A 135 0.75 -12.92 -5.11
C GLN A 135 1.08 -13.37 -3.69
N ALA A 136 1.27 -14.68 -3.48
CA ALA A 136 1.62 -15.23 -2.16
C ALA A 136 2.93 -14.62 -1.60
N GLN A 137 3.94 -14.43 -2.46
CA GLN A 137 5.20 -13.81 -2.05
C GLN A 137 5.03 -12.34 -1.63
N VAL A 138 4.21 -11.57 -2.37
CA VAL A 138 3.93 -10.17 -2.04
C VAL A 138 3.14 -10.06 -0.72
N VAL A 139 2.17 -10.93 -0.52
CA VAL A 139 1.37 -10.93 0.72
C VAL A 139 2.22 -11.30 1.93
N ASN A 140 3.07 -12.32 1.82
CA ASN A 140 3.98 -12.68 2.90
C ASN A 140 4.94 -11.53 3.22
N LEU A 141 5.50 -10.87 2.20
CA LEU A 141 6.35 -9.69 2.39
C LEU A 141 5.63 -8.57 3.16
N LEU A 142 4.37 -8.28 2.85
CA LEU A 142 3.58 -7.27 3.57
C LEU A 142 3.31 -7.68 5.02
N ARG A 143 3.02 -8.96 5.27
CA ARG A 143 2.83 -9.49 6.63
C ARG A 143 4.11 -9.47 7.46
N ASP A 144 5.23 -9.89 6.87
CA ASP A 144 6.53 -9.83 7.54
C ASP A 144 6.89 -8.40 7.92
N TYR A 145 6.60 -7.45 7.03
CA TYR A 145 6.82 -6.03 7.30
C TYR A 145 5.89 -5.52 8.40
N GLN A 146 4.61 -5.92 8.40
CA GLN A 146 3.64 -5.58 9.45
C GLN A 146 4.12 -6.06 10.83
N GLN A 147 4.57 -7.30 10.92
CA GLN A 147 5.07 -7.88 12.17
C GLN A 147 6.34 -7.17 12.68
N ALA A 148 7.21 -6.76 11.76
CA ALA A 148 8.48 -6.11 12.12
C ALA A 148 8.32 -4.64 12.53
N GLU A 149 7.44 -3.89 11.86
CA GLU A 149 7.35 -2.42 11.99
C GLU A 149 6.03 -1.94 12.61
N GLY A 150 5.03 -2.81 12.77
CA GLY A 150 3.72 -2.45 13.31
C GLY A 150 2.85 -1.61 12.37
N THR A 151 3.13 -1.63 11.06
CA THR A 151 2.35 -0.90 10.05
C THR A 151 0.95 -1.50 9.92
N SER A 152 -0.09 -0.67 9.91
CA SER A 152 -1.45 -1.09 9.59
C SER A 152 -1.69 -1.09 8.09
N TYR A 153 -2.53 -2.01 7.61
CA TYR A 153 -2.94 -2.06 6.21
C TYR A 153 -4.45 -1.85 6.05
N LEU A 154 -4.82 -1.02 5.07
CA LEU A 154 -6.16 -1.01 4.49
C LEU A 154 -6.07 -1.74 3.14
N PHE A 155 -6.46 -3.01 3.12
CA PHE A 155 -6.32 -3.88 1.95
C PHE A 155 -7.63 -3.89 1.15
N ILE A 156 -7.60 -3.41 -0.09
CA ILE A 156 -8.74 -3.41 -0.99
C ILE A 156 -8.48 -4.50 -2.03
N ALA A 157 -9.37 -5.47 -2.12
CA ALA A 157 -9.27 -6.59 -3.04
C ALA A 157 -10.65 -7.15 -3.38
N HIS A 158 -10.68 -7.93 -4.46
CA HIS A 158 -11.85 -8.71 -4.88
C HIS A 158 -11.62 -10.22 -4.74
N ASP A 159 -10.40 -10.67 -4.44
CA ASP A 159 -10.08 -12.06 -4.15
C ASP A 159 -10.28 -12.35 -2.65
N LEU A 160 -11.35 -13.04 -2.35
CA LEU A 160 -11.77 -13.34 -0.98
C LEU A 160 -10.82 -14.28 -0.25
N SER A 161 -10.16 -15.21 -0.97
CA SER A 161 -9.19 -16.14 -0.35
C SER A 161 -8.02 -15.39 0.23
N MET A 162 -7.51 -14.38 -0.51
CA MET A 162 -6.42 -13.55 -0.06
C MET A 162 -6.84 -12.60 1.06
N VAL A 163 -8.05 -12.02 0.97
CA VAL A 163 -8.60 -11.16 2.02
C VAL A 163 -8.68 -11.91 3.34
N ARG A 164 -9.20 -13.15 3.35
CA ARG A 164 -9.24 -14.00 4.56
C ARG A 164 -7.87 -14.21 5.18
N TYR A 165 -6.84 -14.36 4.35
CA TYR A 165 -5.48 -14.65 4.83
C TYR A 165 -4.78 -13.42 5.44
N VAL A 166 -5.10 -12.20 4.98
CA VAL A 166 -4.37 -10.97 5.36
C VAL A 166 -5.11 -10.07 6.34
N SER A 167 -6.44 -10.23 6.48
CA SER A 167 -7.27 -9.27 7.20
C SER A 167 -7.72 -9.80 8.55
N ASP A 168 -7.63 -8.96 9.58
CA ASP A 168 -8.23 -9.19 10.89
C ASP A 168 -9.73 -8.84 10.85
N ASP A 169 -10.07 -7.67 10.27
CA ASP A 169 -11.43 -7.17 10.08
C ASP A 169 -11.72 -7.01 8.59
N ILE A 170 -12.97 -7.27 8.19
CA ILE A 170 -13.44 -7.14 6.81
C ILE A 170 -14.65 -6.21 6.74
N GLY A 171 -14.62 -5.30 5.77
CA GLY A 171 -15.75 -4.49 5.37
C GLY A 171 -16.20 -4.82 3.96
N VAL A 172 -17.45 -5.23 3.79
CA VAL A 172 -18.04 -5.53 2.47
C VAL A 172 -18.75 -4.28 1.94
N MET A 173 -18.35 -3.84 0.74
CA MET A 173 -18.95 -2.69 0.08
C MET A 173 -19.82 -3.14 -1.10
N TYR A 174 -21.04 -2.62 -1.18
CA TYR A 174 -21.96 -2.83 -2.29
C TYR A 174 -22.60 -1.51 -2.72
N LEU A 175 -22.55 -1.18 -4.00
CA LEU A 175 -23.08 0.07 -4.58
C LEU A 175 -22.61 1.33 -3.83
N GLY A 176 -21.34 1.34 -3.39
CA GLY A 176 -20.73 2.48 -2.69
C GLY A 176 -21.08 2.59 -1.21
N GLN A 177 -21.80 1.64 -0.64
CA GLN A 177 -22.16 1.59 0.77
C GLN A 177 -21.47 0.43 1.47
N LEU A 178 -21.06 0.63 2.72
CA LEU A 178 -20.59 -0.44 3.59
C LEU A 178 -21.83 -1.19 4.10
N VAL A 179 -22.04 -2.42 3.60
CA VAL A 179 -23.25 -3.21 3.88
C VAL A 179 -23.06 -4.23 4.98
N GLU A 180 -21.82 -4.62 5.26
CA GLU A 180 -21.47 -5.56 6.32
C GLU A 180 -20.05 -5.29 6.80
N SER A 181 -19.80 -5.43 8.11
CA SER A 181 -18.45 -5.33 8.69
C SER A 181 -18.38 -6.18 9.94
N SER A 182 -17.37 -7.02 10.03
CA SER A 182 -17.07 -7.87 11.17
C SER A 182 -15.63 -8.35 11.13
N ASP A 183 -15.20 -9.09 12.15
CA ASP A 183 -13.95 -9.83 12.07
C ASP A 183 -13.95 -10.83 10.90
N SER A 184 -12.75 -11.16 10.43
CA SER A 184 -12.58 -11.99 9.23
C SER A 184 -13.25 -13.37 9.38
N GLU A 185 -13.10 -14.04 10.54
CA GLU A 185 -13.66 -15.37 10.75
C GLU A 185 -15.20 -15.37 10.71
N GLU A 186 -15.84 -14.35 11.30
CA GLU A 186 -17.29 -14.26 11.36
C GLU A 186 -17.89 -14.00 9.98
N ILE A 187 -17.29 -13.13 9.16
CA ILE A 187 -17.74 -12.86 7.77
C ILE A 187 -17.77 -14.15 6.95
N TYR A 188 -16.78 -15.03 7.08
CA TYR A 188 -16.71 -16.28 6.32
C TYR A 188 -17.62 -17.38 6.89
N LYS A 189 -17.89 -17.40 8.21
CA LYS A 189 -18.73 -18.42 8.84
C LYS A 189 -20.21 -18.08 8.75
N ASN A 190 -20.57 -16.82 9.01
CA ASN A 190 -21.95 -16.38 9.19
C ASN A 190 -22.23 -15.06 8.42
N PRO A 191 -22.07 -15.03 7.09
CA PRO A 191 -22.38 -13.83 6.31
C PRO A 191 -23.87 -13.48 6.44
N LEU A 192 -24.17 -12.23 6.75
CA LEU A 192 -25.55 -11.78 6.97
C LEU A 192 -26.17 -11.19 5.70
N HIS A 193 -25.42 -10.29 5.04
CA HIS A 193 -25.94 -9.59 3.87
C HIS A 193 -26.02 -10.51 2.63
N PRO A 194 -27.11 -10.46 1.83
CA PRO A 194 -27.24 -11.31 0.64
C PRO A 194 -26.10 -11.18 -0.37
N TYR A 195 -25.55 -9.98 -0.53
CA TYR A 195 -24.40 -9.74 -1.39
C TYR A 195 -23.14 -10.45 -0.87
N THR A 196 -22.87 -10.40 0.44
CA THR A 196 -21.76 -11.12 1.07
C THR A 196 -21.87 -12.62 0.85
N LYS A 197 -23.09 -13.19 1.03
CA LYS A 197 -23.38 -14.61 0.75
C LYS A 197 -23.13 -14.99 -0.70
N GLY A 198 -23.38 -14.09 -1.62
CA GLY A 198 -23.15 -14.32 -3.05
C GLY A 198 -21.69 -14.14 -3.49
N LEU A 199 -20.87 -13.46 -2.68
CA LEU A 199 -19.44 -13.31 -2.89
C LEU A 199 -18.64 -14.53 -2.39
N LEU A 200 -19.07 -15.15 -1.29
CA LEU A 200 -18.48 -16.34 -0.66
C LEU A 200 -18.95 -17.63 -1.33
#